data_5065541576fb720a2daa249a6746d248
#
_entry.id   5065541576fb720a2daa249a6746d248
#
_cell.length_a   1.000
_cell.length_b   1.000
_cell.length_c   1.000
_cell.angle_alpha   90.00
_cell.angle_beta   90.00
_cell.angle_gamma   90.00
#
_symmetry.space_group_name_H-M   'P 1'
#
loop_
_entity.id
_entity.type
_entity.pdbx_description
1 polymer ?
#
loop_
_entity_poly.entity_id
_entity_poly.type
_entity_poly.pdbx_seq_one_letter_code
_entity_poly.pdbx_strand_id
1 'polypeptide(L)'
;MILEGRDLLFGYALGAPAIRNLNFALAAPRRVCLLGANGVGKSTLMMLLNGTLRPQEGELAVLGRPIDYSRAGLHALRREVGVVLQDPDDQLFAATVEQDVAFGLLNNGLCSAEARLIVSQTLEKLGILHLADRPVHELSLGEKKRAALAGILVLRPKIILLDEPTAGLDYAGITAMLDLLNDLYAGGTTLIVSTHDSDLAYEWADEAWIMADGRIAAQGSVEDVFRLADVLRRAHLRIPALVELGIALQEANPDLCSRPLPRTREGLASLFTSATKGESTWQTKL
;
A
#
# COMPACT_ATOMS: atom_id res chain seq x y z
N MET A 1 -13.20 10.05 9.55
CA MET A 1 -11.76 10.08 9.27
C MET A 1 -11.21 8.68 9.56
N ILE A 2 -10.49 8.06 8.60
CA ILE A 2 -9.86 6.75 8.77
C ILE A 2 -8.49 6.91 9.43
N LEU A 3 -7.68 7.81 8.88
CA LEU A 3 -6.36 8.15 9.40
C LEU A 3 -6.17 9.66 9.37
N GLU A 4 -5.52 10.20 10.38
CA GLU A 4 -5.15 11.62 10.44
C GLU A 4 -3.85 11.78 11.22
N GLY A 5 -2.93 12.55 10.65
CA GLY A 5 -1.69 12.96 11.32
C GLY A 5 -1.53 14.47 11.23
N ARG A 6 -1.19 15.10 12.35
CA ARG A 6 -0.99 16.55 12.46
C ARG A 6 0.36 16.85 13.06
N ASP A 7 1.17 17.64 12.37
CA ASP A 7 2.45 18.17 12.79
C ASP A 7 3.41 17.11 13.37
N LEU A 8 3.41 15.91 12.76
CA LEU A 8 4.18 14.80 13.27
C LEU A 8 5.68 15.04 13.15
N LEU A 9 6.38 14.84 14.26
CA LEU A 9 7.83 14.81 14.34
C LEU A 9 8.28 13.46 14.92
N PHE A 10 9.24 12.83 14.26
CA PHE A 10 9.90 11.64 14.79
C PHE A 10 11.32 11.51 14.28
N GLY A 11 12.26 11.21 15.18
CA GLY A 11 13.65 10.91 14.86
C GLY A 11 14.16 9.75 15.72
N TYR A 12 15.04 8.93 15.14
CA TYR A 12 15.81 7.95 15.90
C TYR A 12 16.91 8.68 16.69
N ALA A 13 17.38 8.06 17.77
CA ALA A 13 18.25 8.68 18.78
C ALA A 13 19.54 9.38 18.23
N LEU A 14 19.99 9.00 17.02
CA LEU A 14 21.17 9.57 16.38
C LEU A 14 20.81 9.96 14.95
N GLY A 15 20.72 11.27 14.67
CA GLY A 15 20.56 11.77 13.30
C GLY A 15 19.45 12.80 13.09
N ALA A 16 19.27 13.16 11.82
CA ALA A 16 18.16 14.03 11.42
C ALA A 16 16.81 13.33 11.59
N PRO A 17 15.74 14.07 11.93
CA PRO A 17 14.41 13.49 12.04
C PRO A 17 13.97 12.76 10.76
N ALA A 18 13.46 11.53 10.90
CA ALA A 18 12.93 10.74 9.80
C ALA A 18 11.57 11.26 9.33
N ILE A 19 10.79 11.83 10.25
CA ILE A 19 9.49 12.47 9.99
C ILE A 19 9.56 13.90 10.51
N ARG A 20 9.13 14.89 9.70
CA ARG A 20 9.28 16.31 9.97
C ARG A 20 8.03 17.07 9.64
N ASN A 21 7.30 17.55 10.65
CA ASN A 21 6.09 18.34 10.44
C ASN A 21 5.18 17.71 9.36
N LEU A 22 4.92 16.39 9.52
CA LEU A 22 4.19 15.61 8.53
C LEU A 22 2.71 15.68 8.85
N ASN A 23 1.93 16.07 7.84
CA ASN A 23 0.49 16.19 7.91
C ASN A 23 -0.17 15.33 6.83
N PHE A 24 -1.24 14.61 7.17
CA PHE A 24 -2.05 13.85 6.22
C PHE A 24 -3.46 13.62 6.78
N ALA A 25 -4.39 13.33 5.87
CA ALA A 25 -5.75 12.93 6.23
C ALA A 25 -6.30 11.94 5.20
N LEU A 26 -6.89 10.84 5.68
CA LEU A 26 -7.61 9.86 4.87
C LEU A 26 -9.04 9.76 5.38
N ALA A 27 -10.00 10.23 4.59
CA ALA A 27 -11.39 10.36 5.04
C ALA A 27 -12.18 9.05 4.93
N ALA A 28 -11.93 8.24 3.92
CA ALA A 28 -12.68 7.03 3.58
C ALA A 28 -11.74 5.87 3.23
N PRO A 29 -12.22 4.62 3.23
CA PRO A 29 -11.43 3.50 2.78
C PRO A 29 -10.92 3.71 1.35
N ARG A 30 -9.64 3.46 1.12
CA ARG A 30 -8.93 3.65 -0.16
C ARG A 30 -7.80 2.64 -0.30
N ARG A 31 -7.37 2.42 -1.55
CA ARG A 31 -6.06 1.86 -1.87
C ARG A 31 -5.10 3.03 -2.01
N VAL A 32 -4.24 3.20 -1.04
CA VAL A 32 -3.25 4.28 -0.99
C VAL A 32 -1.88 3.73 -1.31
N CYS A 33 -1.14 4.35 -2.23
CA CYS A 33 0.27 4.11 -2.38
C CYS A 33 1.09 5.22 -1.71
N LEU A 34 1.98 4.81 -0.81
CA LEU A 34 2.95 5.66 -0.13
C LEU A 34 4.28 5.56 -0.87
N LEU A 35 4.65 6.60 -1.63
CA LEU A 35 5.81 6.61 -2.51
C LEU A 35 6.90 7.55 -2.01
N GLY A 36 8.12 7.30 -2.45
CA GLY A 36 9.30 8.11 -2.16
C GLY A 36 10.57 7.29 -2.15
N ALA A 37 11.71 7.96 -2.14
CA ALA A 37 13.01 7.32 -2.12
C ALA A 37 13.20 6.38 -0.91
N ASN A 38 14.17 5.47 -1.01
CA ASN A 38 14.55 4.65 0.13
C ASN A 38 15.11 5.53 1.27
N GLY A 39 14.73 5.23 2.50
CA GLY A 39 15.15 5.99 3.68
C GLY A 39 14.39 7.30 3.91
N VAL A 40 13.38 7.65 3.09
CA VAL A 40 12.62 8.90 3.25
C VAL A 40 11.66 8.91 4.45
N GLY A 41 11.43 7.74 5.09
CA GLY A 41 10.57 7.60 6.27
C GLY A 41 9.28 6.82 6.05
N LYS A 42 9.09 6.12 4.92
CA LYS A 42 7.86 5.34 4.64
C LYS A 42 7.58 4.28 5.72
N SER A 43 8.54 3.40 5.99
CA SER A 43 8.40 2.37 7.04
C SER A 43 8.25 2.99 8.43
N THR A 44 8.93 4.12 8.69
CA THR A 44 8.79 4.87 9.95
C THR A 44 7.36 5.38 10.12
N LEU A 45 6.75 5.94 9.07
CA LEU A 45 5.35 6.37 9.12
C LEU A 45 4.41 5.19 9.38
N MET A 46 4.62 4.06 8.73
CA MET A 46 3.82 2.86 8.99
C MET A 46 3.93 2.37 10.43
N MET A 47 5.14 2.40 11.01
CA MET A 47 5.37 2.03 12.41
C MET A 47 4.74 3.04 13.39
N LEU A 48 4.63 4.30 13.04
CA LEU A 48 3.87 5.31 13.81
C LEU A 48 2.36 5.00 13.75
N LEU A 49 1.83 4.67 12.58
CA LEU A 49 0.41 4.40 12.36
C LEU A 49 -0.10 3.16 13.13
N ASN A 50 0.74 2.14 13.34
CA ASN A 50 0.34 0.96 14.13
C ASN A 50 0.79 1.03 15.60
N GLY A 51 1.34 2.17 16.04
CA GLY A 51 1.78 2.40 17.42
C GLY A 51 3.03 1.61 17.84
N THR A 52 3.82 1.08 16.90
CA THR A 52 5.15 0.52 17.20
C THR A 52 6.13 1.62 17.58
N LEU A 53 6.01 2.76 16.92
CA LEU A 53 6.71 3.99 17.27
C LEU A 53 5.70 5.01 17.80
N ARG A 54 6.20 5.92 18.66
CA ARG A 54 5.42 7.05 19.15
C ARG A 54 6.03 8.36 18.62
N PRO A 55 5.26 9.27 18.03
CA PRO A 55 5.79 10.56 17.60
C PRO A 55 6.32 11.35 18.81
N GLN A 56 7.37 12.13 18.57
CA GLN A 56 7.95 13.03 19.58
C GLN A 56 7.09 14.28 19.74
N GLU A 57 6.48 14.73 18.63
CA GLU A 57 5.54 15.85 18.58
C GLU A 57 4.41 15.52 17.59
N GLY A 58 3.31 16.26 17.73
CA GLY A 58 2.14 16.10 16.88
C GLY A 58 1.16 15.03 17.39
N GLU A 59 0.10 14.85 16.64
CA GLU A 59 -1.01 13.96 16.99
C GLU A 59 -1.31 12.98 15.85
N LEU A 60 -1.61 11.73 16.24
CA LEU A 60 -2.11 10.69 15.34
C LEU A 60 -3.49 10.23 15.78
N ALA A 61 -4.42 10.17 14.84
CA ALA A 61 -5.73 9.58 15.04
C ALA A 61 -6.00 8.45 14.04
N VAL A 62 -6.57 7.36 14.53
CA VAL A 62 -6.95 6.18 13.76
C VAL A 62 -8.42 5.90 14.01
N LEU A 63 -9.20 5.71 12.94
CA LEU A 63 -10.65 5.48 12.98
C LEU A 63 -11.38 6.55 13.80
N GLY A 64 -10.95 7.82 13.65
CA GLY A 64 -11.51 8.97 14.33
C GLY A 64 -11.14 9.11 15.81
N ARG A 65 -10.19 8.34 16.32
CA ARG A 65 -9.77 8.38 17.74
C ARG A 65 -8.27 8.63 17.83
N PRO A 66 -7.80 9.53 18.71
CA PRO A 66 -6.38 9.65 19.02
C PRO A 66 -5.79 8.31 19.46
N ILE A 67 -4.52 8.05 19.11
CA ILE A 67 -3.85 6.82 19.53
C ILE A 67 -3.60 6.88 21.04
N ASP A 68 -4.15 5.89 21.75
CA ASP A 68 -3.81 5.62 23.15
C ASP A 68 -2.56 4.74 23.23
N TYR A 69 -1.46 5.31 23.71
CA TYR A 69 -0.18 4.61 23.87
C TYR A 69 -0.07 3.77 25.15
N SER A 70 -1.15 3.59 25.92
CA SER A 70 -1.20 2.58 26.97
C SER A 70 -1.09 1.16 26.39
N ARG A 71 -0.70 0.18 27.23
CA ARG A 71 -0.63 -1.23 26.81
C ARG A 71 -1.97 -1.72 26.22
N ALA A 72 -3.08 -1.35 26.86
CA ALA A 72 -4.42 -1.72 26.40
C ALA A 72 -4.79 -1.01 25.10
N GLY A 73 -4.49 0.29 24.98
CA GLY A 73 -4.73 1.07 23.77
C GLY A 73 -3.95 0.56 22.57
N LEU A 74 -2.66 0.27 22.73
CA LEU A 74 -1.83 -0.31 21.66
C LEU A 74 -2.30 -1.71 21.25
N HIS A 75 -2.76 -2.53 22.21
CA HIS A 75 -3.34 -3.82 21.88
C HIS A 75 -4.63 -3.68 21.03
N ALA A 76 -5.51 -2.75 21.41
CA ALA A 76 -6.71 -2.45 20.64
C ALA A 76 -6.38 -1.89 19.26
N LEU A 77 -5.41 -0.97 19.13
CA LEU A 77 -4.96 -0.40 17.88
C LEU A 77 -4.45 -1.47 16.90
N ARG A 78 -3.59 -2.39 17.36
CA ARG A 78 -2.99 -3.44 16.52
C ARG A 78 -3.98 -4.50 16.04
N ARG A 79 -5.15 -4.57 16.61
CA ARG A 79 -6.27 -5.36 16.07
C ARG A 79 -6.96 -4.67 14.90
N GLU A 80 -6.96 -3.34 14.87
CA GLU A 80 -7.59 -2.53 13.83
C GLU A 80 -6.60 -2.19 12.69
N VAL A 81 -5.30 -2.12 12.99
CA VAL A 81 -4.23 -1.74 12.07
C VAL A 81 -3.16 -2.82 12.02
N GLY A 82 -3.19 -3.64 10.98
CA GLY A 82 -2.17 -4.64 10.69
C GLY A 82 -1.00 -4.05 9.91
N VAL A 83 0.20 -4.61 10.12
CA VAL A 83 1.41 -4.26 9.35
C VAL A 83 2.03 -5.52 8.78
N VAL A 84 2.34 -5.50 7.50
CA VAL A 84 3.15 -6.52 6.82
C VAL A 84 4.49 -5.89 6.48
N LEU A 85 5.57 -6.46 7.01
CA LEU A 85 6.93 -5.96 6.84
C LEU A 85 7.47 -6.29 5.44
N GLN A 86 8.45 -5.52 4.99
CA GLN A 86 9.11 -5.69 3.70
C GLN A 86 9.77 -7.06 3.58
N ASP A 87 10.57 -7.44 4.60
CA ASP A 87 11.18 -8.75 4.71
C ASP A 87 10.28 -9.65 5.58
N PRO A 88 9.68 -10.71 5.01
CA PRO A 88 8.84 -11.63 5.79
C PRO A 88 9.63 -12.41 6.84
N ASP A 89 10.96 -12.56 6.72
CA ASP A 89 11.79 -13.22 7.72
C ASP A 89 11.92 -12.39 9.01
N ASP A 90 11.69 -11.08 8.97
CA ASP A 90 11.58 -10.23 10.16
C ASP A 90 10.22 -10.37 10.86
N GLN A 91 9.23 -11.00 10.21
CA GLN A 91 7.87 -11.14 10.72
C GLN A 91 7.52 -12.57 11.12
N LEU A 92 7.94 -13.57 10.34
CA LEU A 92 7.67 -14.99 10.56
C LEU A 92 8.68 -15.57 11.54
N PHE A 93 8.21 -16.15 12.66
CA PHE A 93 9.09 -16.63 13.74
C PHE A 93 8.71 -18.00 14.31
N ALA A 94 7.52 -18.52 14.01
CA ALA A 94 7.08 -19.82 14.53
C ALA A 94 7.67 -20.98 13.72
N ALA A 95 7.51 -22.21 14.23
CA ALA A 95 8.06 -23.40 13.57
C ALA A 95 7.30 -23.73 12.26
N THR A 96 5.98 -23.57 12.24
CA THR A 96 5.14 -23.84 11.05
C THR A 96 4.27 -22.64 10.70
N VAL A 97 3.75 -22.64 9.46
CA VAL A 97 2.83 -21.60 8.96
C VAL A 97 1.56 -21.52 9.83
N GLU A 98 0.95 -22.68 10.16
CA GLU A 98 -0.25 -22.70 11.03
C GLU A 98 0.01 -22.05 12.38
N GLN A 99 1.15 -22.36 13.01
CA GLN A 99 1.52 -21.83 14.31
C GLN A 99 1.76 -20.32 14.25
N ASP A 100 2.43 -19.84 13.20
CA ASP A 100 2.71 -18.42 13.02
C ASP A 100 1.41 -17.63 12.84
N VAL A 101 0.56 -18.08 11.95
CA VAL A 101 -0.73 -17.44 11.66
C VAL A 101 -1.67 -17.49 12.86
N ALA A 102 -1.66 -18.57 13.66
CA ALA A 102 -2.49 -18.72 14.87
C ALA A 102 -2.05 -17.78 16.02
N PHE A 103 -0.80 -17.33 16.02
CA PHE A 103 -0.19 -16.61 17.16
C PHE A 103 -1.03 -15.39 17.60
N GLY A 104 -1.46 -14.55 16.66
CA GLY A 104 -2.26 -13.38 16.96
C GLY A 104 -3.61 -13.71 17.60
N LEU A 105 -4.27 -14.77 17.13
CA LEU A 105 -5.56 -15.22 17.67
C LEU A 105 -5.42 -15.78 19.10
N LEU A 106 -4.41 -16.60 19.34
CA LEU A 106 -4.14 -17.17 20.65
C LEU A 106 -3.79 -16.11 21.69
N ASN A 107 -2.99 -15.09 21.29
CA ASN A 107 -2.69 -13.94 22.15
C ASN A 107 -3.92 -13.06 22.45
N ASN A 108 -4.95 -13.12 21.61
CA ASN A 108 -6.24 -12.48 21.85
C ASN A 108 -7.21 -13.36 22.68
N GLY A 109 -6.76 -14.53 23.18
CA GLY A 109 -7.51 -15.37 24.08
C GLY A 109 -8.47 -16.37 23.42
N LEU A 110 -8.37 -16.56 22.08
CA LEU A 110 -9.16 -17.61 21.41
C LEU A 110 -8.64 -18.98 21.85
N CYS A 111 -9.56 -19.96 21.94
CA CYS A 111 -9.14 -21.33 22.16
C CYS A 111 -8.50 -21.93 20.89
N SER A 112 -7.64 -22.94 21.07
CA SER A 112 -6.87 -23.53 19.96
C SER A 112 -7.77 -24.11 18.84
N ALA A 113 -8.94 -24.64 19.17
CA ALA A 113 -9.85 -25.19 18.17
C ALA A 113 -10.49 -24.10 17.28
N GLU A 114 -10.92 -22.99 17.89
CA GLU A 114 -11.47 -21.83 17.14
C GLU A 114 -10.38 -21.16 16.30
N ALA A 115 -9.18 -20.97 16.87
CA ALA A 115 -8.05 -20.40 16.16
C ALA A 115 -7.69 -21.23 14.92
N ARG A 116 -7.62 -22.55 15.05
CA ARG A 116 -7.32 -23.46 13.94
C ARG A 116 -8.32 -23.35 12.79
N LEU A 117 -9.62 -23.22 13.09
CA LEU A 117 -10.65 -23.05 12.06
C LEU A 117 -10.44 -21.74 11.28
N ILE A 118 -10.21 -20.63 11.98
CA ILE A 118 -9.99 -19.33 11.35
C ILE A 118 -8.71 -19.34 10.51
N VAL A 119 -7.62 -19.94 11.04
CA VAL A 119 -6.36 -20.10 10.32
C VAL A 119 -6.55 -20.89 9.03
N SER A 120 -7.21 -22.06 9.10
CA SER A 120 -7.45 -22.89 7.91
C SER A 120 -8.23 -22.14 6.83
N GLN A 121 -9.30 -21.41 7.18
CA GLN A 121 -10.08 -20.59 6.26
C GLN A 121 -9.23 -19.43 5.67
N THR A 122 -8.35 -18.83 6.46
CA THR A 122 -7.50 -17.75 5.99
C THR A 122 -6.43 -18.27 5.03
N LEU A 123 -5.76 -19.37 5.36
CA LEU A 123 -4.77 -20.01 4.49
C LEU A 123 -5.38 -20.50 3.17
N GLU A 124 -6.61 -21.03 3.21
CA GLU A 124 -7.38 -21.42 2.02
C GLU A 124 -7.65 -20.21 1.11
N LYS A 125 -8.15 -19.11 1.68
CA LYS A 125 -8.37 -17.85 0.94
C LYS A 125 -7.09 -17.32 0.27
N LEU A 126 -5.93 -17.52 0.90
CA LEU A 126 -4.62 -17.10 0.37
C LEU A 126 -3.97 -18.16 -0.55
N GLY A 127 -4.62 -19.31 -0.78
CA GLY A 127 -4.11 -20.38 -1.63
C GLY A 127 -2.88 -21.10 -1.06
N ILE A 128 -2.66 -21.04 0.27
CA ILE A 128 -1.49 -21.64 0.94
C ILE A 128 -1.87 -22.62 2.06
N LEU A 129 -3.11 -23.12 2.08
CA LEU A 129 -3.54 -24.12 3.07
C LEU A 129 -2.68 -25.37 3.07
N HIS A 130 -2.19 -25.79 1.88
CA HIS A 130 -1.29 -26.94 1.71
C HIS A 130 0.08 -26.75 2.36
N LEU A 131 0.41 -25.54 2.81
CA LEU A 131 1.65 -25.19 3.50
C LEU A 131 1.49 -25.10 5.03
N ALA A 132 0.30 -25.37 5.58
CA ALA A 132 -0.01 -25.15 7.01
C ALA A 132 1.02 -25.78 7.97
N ASP A 133 1.42 -27.02 7.72
CA ASP A 133 2.38 -27.76 8.54
C ASP A 133 3.84 -27.56 8.12
N ARG A 134 4.08 -26.78 7.04
CA ARG A 134 5.43 -26.58 6.51
C ARG A 134 6.23 -25.62 7.38
N PRO A 135 7.52 -25.89 7.62
CA PRO A 135 8.41 -24.96 8.31
C PRO A 135 8.50 -23.61 7.57
N VAL A 136 8.38 -22.49 8.29
CA VAL A 136 8.37 -21.15 7.69
C VAL A 136 9.66 -20.82 6.93
N HIS A 137 10.80 -21.36 7.36
CA HIS A 137 12.11 -21.13 6.71
C HIS A 137 12.28 -21.87 5.37
N GLU A 138 11.45 -22.87 5.08
CA GLU A 138 11.48 -23.64 3.81
C GLU A 138 10.57 -23.02 2.73
N LEU A 139 9.86 -21.96 3.03
CA LEU A 139 8.96 -21.29 2.10
C LEU A 139 9.75 -20.46 1.07
N SER A 140 9.26 -20.41 -0.17
CA SER A 140 9.68 -19.41 -1.14
C SER A 140 9.29 -17.99 -0.69
N LEU A 141 9.92 -16.96 -1.26
CA LEU A 141 9.61 -15.57 -0.90
C LEU A 141 8.12 -15.24 -1.05
N GLY A 142 7.48 -15.66 -2.15
CA GLY A 142 6.05 -15.42 -2.38
C GLY A 142 5.15 -16.14 -1.38
N GLU A 143 5.52 -17.38 -0.98
CA GLU A 143 4.82 -18.13 0.07
C GLU A 143 5.00 -17.45 1.44
N LYS A 144 6.21 -17.01 1.78
CA LYS A 144 6.50 -16.26 3.01
C LYS A 144 5.67 -14.97 3.09
N LYS A 145 5.61 -14.19 2.01
CA LYS A 145 4.80 -12.96 1.97
C LYS A 145 3.31 -13.24 2.19
N ARG A 146 2.77 -14.30 1.58
CA ARG A 146 1.39 -14.72 1.82
C ARG A 146 1.17 -15.23 3.24
N ALA A 147 2.12 -15.96 3.82
CA ALA A 147 2.04 -16.41 5.21
C ALA A 147 2.09 -15.23 6.20
N ALA A 148 2.98 -14.27 6.00
CA ALA A 148 3.06 -13.04 6.79
C ALA A 148 1.75 -12.23 6.72
N LEU A 149 1.15 -12.10 5.53
CA LEU A 149 -0.15 -11.47 5.36
C LEU A 149 -1.26 -12.27 6.05
N ALA A 150 -1.22 -13.61 6.01
CA ALA A 150 -2.19 -14.46 6.72
C ALA A 150 -2.22 -14.18 8.21
N GLY A 151 -1.05 -14.05 8.85
CA GLY A 151 -0.90 -13.72 10.27
C GLY A 151 -1.57 -12.40 10.67
N ILE A 152 -1.69 -11.46 9.73
CA ILE A 152 -2.41 -10.20 9.93
C ILE A 152 -3.91 -10.36 9.66
N LEU A 153 -4.29 -11.07 8.58
CA LEU A 153 -5.68 -11.20 8.14
C LEU A 153 -6.57 -11.98 9.10
N VAL A 154 -6.02 -12.92 9.88
CA VAL A 154 -6.78 -13.66 10.89
C VAL A 154 -7.41 -12.75 11.95
N LEU A 155 -6.83 -11.57 12.19
CA LEU A 155 -7.34 -10.55 13.10
C LEU A 155 -8.42 -9.65 12.48
N ARG A 156 -8.67 -9.76 11.18
CA ARG A 156 -9.64 -8.96 10.40
C ARG A 156 -9.47 -7.45 10.61
N PRO A 157 -8.27 -6.91 10.40
CA PRO A 157 -8.03 -5.49 10.60
C PRO A 157 -8.81 -4.63 9.60
N LYS A 158 -9.15 -3.39 9.99
CA LYS A 158 -9.79 -2.41 9.11
C LYS A 158 -8.79 -1.68 8.21
N ILE A 159 -7.54 -1.65 8.63
CA ILE A 159 -6.45 -0.99 7.90
C ILE A 159 -5.28 -1.98 7.84
N ILE A 160 -4.71 -2.16 6.66
CA ILE A 160 -3.49 -2.94 6.47
C ILE A 160 -2.43 -2.05 5.83
N LEU A 161 -1.29 -1.98 6.48
CA LEU A 161 -0.09 -1.31 6.03
C LEU A 161 0.85 -2.37 5.46
N LEU A 162 1.27 -2.25 4.20
CA LEU A 162 2.14 -3.23 3.54
C LEU A 162 3.40 -2.53 3.06
N ASP A 163 4.53 -2.92 3.60
CA ASP A 163 5.82 -2.35 3.19
C ASP A 163 6.41 -3.16 2.05
N GLU A 164 6.47 -2.58 0.83
CA GLU A 164 7.00 -3.19 -0.41
C GLU A 164 6.48 -4.63 -0.65
N PRO A 165 5.14 -4.88 -0.67
CA PRO A 165 4.60 -6.25 -0.72
C PRO A 165 4.94 -7.01 -2.00
N THR A 166 5.22 -6.31 -3.10
CA THR A 166 5.54 -6.90 -4.41
C THR A 166 7.04 -7.04 -4.67
N ALA A 167 7.89 -6.47 -3.80
CA ALA A 167 9.35 -6.52 -4.00
C ALA A 167 9.87 -7.97 -4.02
N GLY A 168 10.70 -8.29 -5.02
CA GLY A 168 11.31 -9.61 -5.19
C GLY A 168 10.37 -10.70 -5.73
N LEU A 169 9.12 -10.39 -6.07
CA LEU A 169 8.20 -11.29 -6.73
C LEU A 169 8.37 -11.23 -8.25
N ASP A 170 8.14 -12.33 -8.92
CA ASP A 170 7.97 -12.37 -10.38
C ASP A 170 6.60 -11.77 -10.80
N TYR A 171 6.37 -11.64 -12.10
CA TYR A 171 5.15 -11.05 -12.63
C TYR A 171 3.88 -11.79 -12.14
N ALA A 172 3.90 -13.12 -12.11
CA ALA A 172 2.76 -13.92 -11.65
C ALA A 172 2.50 -13.69 -10.14
N GLY A 173 3.57 -13.61 -9.33
CA GLY A 173 3.49 -13.31 -7.92
C GLY A 173 2.98 -11.90 -7.63
N ILE A 174 3.40 -10.89 -8.41
CA ILE A 174 2.89 -9.52 -8.33
C ILE A 174 1.39 -9.50 -8.62
N THR A 175 0.96 -10.10 -9.74
CA THR A 175 -0.46 -10.16 -10.13
C THR A 175 -1.30 -10.81 -9.03
N ALA A 176 -0.89 -11.99 -8.54
CA ALA A 176 -1.60 -12.69 -7.48
C ALA A 176 -1.66 -11.89 -6.17
N MET A 177 -0.61 -11.14 -5.82
CA MET A 177 -0.60 -10.25 -4.66
C MET A 177 -1.59 -9.10 -4.84
N LEU A 178 -1.60 -8.43 -6.01
CA LEU A 178 -2.52 -7.32 -6.28
C LEU A 178 -3.97 -7.77 -6.32
N ASP A 179 -4.28 -8.94 -6.90
CA ASP A 179 -5.63 -9.52 -6.90
C ASP A 179 -6.12 -9.76 -5.47
N LEU A 180 -5.27 -10.33 -4.63
CA LEU A 180 -5.57 -10.53 -3.22
C LEU A 180 -5.85 -9.20 -2.48
N LEU A 181 -5.03 -8.17 -2.73
CA LEU A 181 -5.23 -6.84 -2.15
C LEU A 181 -6.53 -6.20 -2.67
N ASN A 182 -6.89 -6.41 -3.94
CA ASN A 182 -8.17 -5.95 -4.49
C ASN A 182 -9.36 -6.61 -3.79
N ASP A 183 -9.30 -7.92 -3.52
CA ASP A 183 -10.34 -8.64 -2.78
C ASP A 183 -10.50 -8.12 -1.35
N LEU A 184 -9.39 -7.81 -0.68
CA LEU A 184 -9.41 -7.20 0.66
C LEU A 184 -10.05 -5.81 0.65
N TYR A 185 -9.70 -4.99 -0.33
CA TYR A 185 -10.31 -3.67 -0.51
C TYR A 185 -11.80 -3.77 -0.82
N ALA A 186 -12.22 -4.66 -1.71
CA ALA A 186 -13.62 -4.91 -1.99
C ALA A 186 -14.40 -5.37 -0.75
N GLY A 187 -13.73 -6.05 0.19
CA GLY A 187 -14.24 -6.40 1.52
C GLY A 187 -14.30 -5.23 2.52
N GLY A 188 -13.93 -4.01 2.12
CA GLY A 188 -13.99 -2.79 2.94
C GLY A 188 -12.72 -2.47 3.74
N THR A 189 -11.62 -3.19 3.52
CA THR A 189 -10.34 -2.93 4.18
C THR A 189 -9.63 -1.74 3.52
N THR A 190 -9.12 -0.80 4.31
CA THR A 190 -8.22 0.25 3.83
C THR A 190 -6.82 -0.31 3.65
N LEU A 191 -6.21 -0.07 2.50
CA LEU A 191 -4.87 -0.54 2.19
C LEU A 191 -3.91 0.63 2.00
N ILE A 192 -2.77 0.60 2.70
CA ILE A 192 -1.66 1.51 2.47
C ILE A 192 -0.45 0.68 2.08
N VAL A 193 -0.03 0.80 0.84
CA VAL A 193 1.09 0.07 0.27
C VAL A 193 2.25 1.03 0.06
N SER A 194 3.39 0.78 0.72
CA SER A 194 4.61 1.47 0.34
C SER A 194 5.18 0.85 -0.93
N THR A 195 5.65 1.69 -1.84
CA THR A 195 6.37 1.23 -3.02
C THR A 195 7.23 2.36 -3.59
N HIS A 196 8.24 2.01 -4.37
CA HIS A 196 9.01 2.92 -5.21
C HIS A 196 8.65 2.77 -6.71
N ASP A 197 7.74 1.85 -7.04
CA ASP A 197 7.25 1.62 -8.40
C ASP A 197 6.09 2.57 -8.71
N SER A 198 6.39 3.61 -9.47
CA SER A 198 5.41 4.64 -9.87
C SER A 198 4.37 4.09 -10.85
N ASP A 199 4.75 3.17 -11.75
CA ASP A 199 3.82 2.57 -12.71
C ASP A 199 2.78 1.72 -11.99
N LEU A 200 3.22 0.82 -11.11
CA LEU A 200 2.32 0.01 -10.28
C LEU A 200 1.39 0.90 -9.45
N ALA A 201 1.93 1.93 -8.79
CA ALA A 201 1.12 2.83 -7.97
C ALA A 201 0.06 3.57 -8.79
N TYR A 202 0.40 4.06 -9.98
CA TYR A 202 -0.53 4.76 -10.86
C TYR A 202 -1.64 3.84 -11.38
N GLU A 203 -1.30 2.61 -11.76
CA GLU A 203 -2.27 1.65 -12.29
C GLU A 203 -3.22 1.13 -11.22
N TRP A 204 -2.73 0.90 -9.99
CA TRP A 204 -3.45 0.17 -8.96
C TRP A 204 -4.13 1.04 -7.90
N ALA A 205 -3.50 2.13 -7.42
CA ALA A 205 -3.99 2.88 -6.27
C ALA A 205 -5.13 3.86 -6.63
N ASP A 206 -5.95 4.21 -5.65
CA ASP A 206 -6.96 5.28 -5.76
C ASP A 206 -6.33 6.63 -5.39
N GLU A 207 -5.38 6.62 -4.42
CA GLU A 207 -4.74 7.80 -3.86
C GLU A 207 -3.22 7.57 -3.76
N ALA A 208 -2.43 8.61 -4.00
CA ALA A 208 -0.98 8.59 -3.85
C ALA A 208 -0.53 9.61 -2.80
N TRP A 209 0.37 9.19 -1.92
CA TRP A 209 1.06 10.02 -0.95
C TRP A 209 2.55 10.03 -1.29
N ILE A 210 3.06 11.15 -1.74
CA ILE A 210 4.48 11.29 -2.11
C ILE A 210 5.25 11.84 -0.93
N MET A 211 6.19 11.04 -0.43
CA MET A 211 7.12 11.46 0.64
C MET A 211 8.42 12.00 0.07
N ALA A 212 8.82 13.17 0.55
CA ALA A 212 10.15 13.74 0.33
C ALA A 212 10.60 14.45 1.61
N ASP A 213 11.89 14.35 1.95
CA ASP A 213 12.51 15.02 3.11
C ASP A 213 11.78 14.82 4.45
N GLY A 214 11.20 13.62 4.67
CA GLY A 214 10.45 13.28 5.87
C GLY A 214 9.07 13.93 5.97
N ARG A 215 8.52 14.44 4.86
CA ARG A 215 7.20 15.08 4.76
C ARG A 215 6.36 14.44 3.66
N ILE A 216 5.04 14.61 3.72
CA ILE A 216 4.19 14.38 2.56
C ILE A 216 4.26 15.64 1.68
N ALA A 217 4.93 15.50 0.53
CA ALA A 217 5.11 16.58 -0.44
C ALA A 217 3.88 16.76 -1.35
N ALA A 218 3.11 15.68 -1.58
CA ALA A 218 1.82 15.70 -2.27
C ALA A 218 0.96 14.54 -1.78
N GLN A 219 -0.35 14.79 -1.73
CA GLN A 219 -1.38 13.81 -1.40
C GLN A 219 -2.62 14.10 -2.25
N GLY A 220 -3.25 13.06 -2.80
CA GLY A 220 -4.46 13.19 -3.58
C GLY A 220 -4.70 12.00 -4.50
N SER A 221 -5.62 12.17 -5.47
CA SER A 221 -5.85 11.16 -6.50
C SER A 221 -4.55 10.87 -7.26
N VAL A 222 -4.38 9.63 -7.74
CA VAL A 222 -3.18 9.28 -8.53
C VAL A 222 -3.08 10.13 -9.79
N GLU A 223 -4.23 10.48 -10.40
CA GLU A 223 -4.30 11.32 -11.60
C GLU A 223 -3.75 12.73 -11.35
N ASP A 224 -4.03 13.33 -10.19
CA ASP A 224 -3.58 14.67 -9.84
C ASP A 224 -2.10 14.66 -9.41
N VAL A 225 -1.74 13.72 -8.53
CA VAL A 225 -0.42 13.67 -7.92
C VAL A 225 0.67 13.35 -8.95
N PHE A 226 0.42 12.42 -9.87
CA PHE A 226 1.43 12.05 -10.87
C PHE A 226 1.59 13.07 -12.02
N ARG A 227 0.78 14.12 -12.06
CA ARG A 227 1.01 15.30 -12.93
C ARG A 227 2.02 16.29 -12.33
N LEU A 228 2.35 16.18 -11.05
CA LEU A 228 3.24 17.10 -10.34
C LEU A 228 4.72 16.74 -10.57
N ALA A 229 5.22 16.94 -11.80
CA ALA A 229 6.56 16.53 -12.21
C ALA A 229 7.68 17.02 -11.26
N ASP A 230 7.56 18.24 -10.72
CA ASP A 230 8.57 18.80 -9.79
C ASP A 230 8.55 18.08 -8.43
N VAL A 231 7.37 17.63 -7.96
CA VAL A 231 7.25 16.84 -6.73
C VAL A 231 7.86 15.47 -6.93
N LEU A 232 7.54 14.80 -8.03
CA LEU A 232 8.10 13.47 -8.36
C LEU A 232 9.63 13.53 -8.46
N ARG A 233 10.16 14.55 -9.14
CA ARG A 233 11.62 14.75 -9.27
C ARG A 233 12.29 14.93 -7.91
N ARG A 234 11.72 15.75 -7.00
CA ARG A 234 12.23 15.92 -5.63
C ARG A 234 12.16 14.65 -4.80
N ALA A 235 11.14 13.84 -5.01
CA ALA A 235 10.96 12.56 -4.37
C ALA A 235 11.81 11.43 -5.00
N HIS A 236 12.59 11.73 -6.05
CA HIS A 236 13.37 10.76 -6.85
C HIS A 236 12.48 9.66 -7.47
N LEU A 237 11.27 10.02 -7.87
CA LEU A 237 10.32 9.14 -8.55
C LEU A 237 10.28 9.44 -10.05
N ARG A 238 10.02 8.41 -10.85
CA ARG A 238 9.76 8.56 -12.28
C ARG A 238 8.29 8.93 -12.51
N ILE A 239 8.03 9.65 -13.59
CA ILE A 239 6.67 9.79 -14.10
C ILE A 239 6.24 8.42 -14.63
N PRO A 240 5.04 7.92 -14.28
CA PRO A 240 4.54 6.67 -14.84
C PRO A 240 4.47 6.70 -16.36
N ALA A 241 4.82 5.60 -17.02
CA ALA A 241 4.84 5.52 -18.49
C ALA A 241 3.49 5.85 -19.11
N LEU A 242 2.38 5.41 -18.51
CA LEU A 242 1.03 5.73 -19.00
C LEU A 242 0.69 7.21 -18.88
N VAL A 243 1.20 7.89 -17.85
CA VAL A 243 1.04 9.35 -17.68
C VAL A 243 1.85 10.09 -18.76
N GLU A 244 3.12 9.73 -18.93
CA GLU A 244 4.03 10.37 -19.91
C GLU A 244 3.49 10.22 -21.34
N LEU A 245 3.11 9.00 -21.74
CA LEU A 245 2.54 8.73 -23.06
C LEU A 245 1.16 9.38 -23.25
N GLY A 246 0.32 9.38 -22.22
CA GLY A 246 -0.98 10.03 -22.25
C GLY A 246 -0.89 11.54 -22.44
N ILE A 247 0.04 12.21 -21.74
CA ILE A 247 0.32 13.64 -21.92
C ILE A 247 0.84 13.92 -23.34
N ALA A 248 1.82 13.15 -23.82
CA ALA A 248 2.35 13.32 -25.17
C ALA A 248 1.27 13.18 -26.25
N LEU A 249 0.32 12.24 -26.07
CA LEU A 249 -0.83 12.09 -26.98
C LEU A 249 -1.79 13.30 -26.93
N GLN A 250 -2.04 13.84 -25.74
CA GLN A 250 -2.89 15.03 -25.57
C GLN A 250 -2.23 16.28 -26.18
N GLU A 251 -0.92 16.44 -26.06
CA GLU A 251 -0.15 17.52 -26.68
C GLU A 251 -0.16 17.43 -28.23
N ALA A 252 -0.05 16.20 -28.77
CA ALA A 252 -0.10 15.96 -30.19
C ALA A 252 -1.52 16.13 -30.79
N ASN A 253 -2.57 15.92 -30.00
CA ASN A 253 -3.97 16.02 -30.43
C ASN A 253 -4.83 16.76 -29.39
N PRO A 254 -5.08 18.07 -29.57
CA PRO A 254 -5.86 18.90 -28.66
C PRO A 254 -7.27 18.37 -28.33
N ASP A 255 -7.89 17.62 -29.24
CA ASP A 255 -9.23 17.02 -29.03
C ASP A 255 -9.22 15.97 -27.87
N LEU A 256 -8.07 15.47 -27.52
CA LEU A 256 -7.88 14.53 -26.40
C LEU A 256 -7.65 15.22 -25.06
N CYS A 257 -7.41 16.52 -25.02
CA CYS A 257 -7.10 17.25 -23.76
C CYS A 257 -8.22 17.18 -22.71
N SER A 258 -9.48 16.99 -23.15
CA SER A 258 -10.63 16.83 -22.25
C SER A 258 -10.79 15.42 -21.68
N ARG A 259 -10.03 14.45 -22.18
CA ARG A 259 -10.10 13.06 -21.71
C ARG A 259 -9.17 12.83 -20.52
N PRO A 260 -9.55 11.94 -19.57
CA PRO A 260 -8.65 11.55 -18.50
C PRO A 260 -7.43 10.83 -19.06
N LEU A 261 -6.30 10.91 -18.34
CA LEU A 261 -5.11 10.13 -18.66
C LEU A 261 -5.40 8.62 -18.48
N PRO A 262 -4.83 7.77 -19.36
CA PRO A 262 -5.07 6.34 -19.31
C PRO A 262 -4.42 5.74 -18.06
N ARG A 263 -5.15 4.85 -17.37
CA ARG A 263 -4.65 4.10 -16.22
C ARG A 263 -4.31 2.63 -16.55
N THR A 264 -4.61 2.21 -17.77
CA THR A 264 -4.30 0.87 -18.25
C THR A 264 -3.75 0.94 -19.67
N ARG A 265 -3.08 -0.12 -20.10
CA ARG A 265 -2.57 -0.26 -21.49
C ARG A 265 -3.69 -0.25 -22.51
N GLU A 266 -4.84 -0.85 -22.18
CA GLU A 266 -6.04 -0.87 -23.02
C GLU A 266 -6.63 0.55 -23.14
N GLY A 267 -6.62 1.31 -22.03
CA GLY A 267 -7.02 2.72 -22.02
C GLY A 267 -6.12 3.56 -22.92
N LEU A 268 -4.80 3.35 -22.89
CA LEU A 268 -3.84 4.01 -23.77
C LEU A 268 -4.08 3.64 -25.25
N ALA A 269 -4.29 2.36 -25.57
CA ALA A 269 -4.59 1.90 -26.92
C ALA A 269 -5.90 2.52 -27.47
N SER A 270 -6.91 2.68 -26.61
CA SER A 270 -8.17 3.35 -26.94
C SER A 270 -7.98 4.84 -27.26
N LEU A 271 -7.14 5.54 -26.48
CA LEU A 271 -6.74 6.92 -26.74
C LEU A 271 -6.04 7.05 -28.09
N PHE A 272 -5.11 6.17 -28.39
CA PHE A 272 -4.39 6.12 -29.67
C PHE A 272 -5.33 5.93 -30.85
N THR A 273 -6.26 4.98 -30.76
CA THR A 273 -7.25 4.72 -31.83
C THR A 273 -8.18 5.91 -32.06
N SER A 274 -8.45 6.68 -31.01
CA SER A 274 -9.27 7.90 -31.13
C SER A 274 -8.51 9.04 -31.77
N ALA A 275 -7.21 9.17 -31.54
CA ALA A 275 -6.33 10.15 -32.17
C ALA A 275 -6.22 9.92 -33.67
N THR A 276 -6.05 8.67 -34.12
CA THR A 276 -5.90 8.32 -35.53
C THR A 276 -7.19 8.43 -36.36
N LYS A 277 -8.37 8.29 -35.73
CA LYS A 277 -9.66 8.48 -36.40
C LYS A 277 -9.96 9.96 -36.70
N GLY A 278 -9.37 10.91 -35.99
CA GLY A 278 -9.47 12.35 -36.30
C GLY A 278 -8.75 12.74 -37.56
N GLU A 279 -7.67 12.06 -37.97
CA GLU A 279 -6.92 12.35 -39.17
C GLU A 279 -7.61 11.91 -40.49
N SER A 280 -8.53 10.93 -40.40
CA SER A 280 -9.22 10.41 -41.58
C SER A 280 -10.28 11.36 -42.19
N THR A 281 -10.61 12.47 -41.53
CA THR A 281 -11.58 13.46 -42.02
C THR A 281 -10.97 14.50 -42.95
N TRP A 282 -9.64 14.52 -43.17
CA TRP A 282 -8.94 15.48 -44.00
C TRP A 282 -8.70 14.99 -45.47
N GLN A 283 -8.92 13.70 -45.77
CA GLN A 283 -8.70 13.15 -47.11
C GLN A 283 -9.91 13.21 -48.06
N THR A 284 -11.03 13.79 -47.64
CA THR A 284 -12.25 13.83 -48.47
C THR A 284 -12.65 15.25 -48.93
N LYS A 285 -11.70 16.20 -48.95
CA LYS A 285 -11.91 17.53 -49.56
C LYS A 285 -10.76 17.88 -50.49
N LEU A 286 -10.65 17.16 -51.57
CA LEU A 286 -10.00 17.55 -52.83
C LEU A 286 -10.92 17.20 -53.99
#